data_a75374ad607e3066359f835cc14c4c5f
#
_entry.id   a75374ad607e3066359f835cc14c4c5f
#
_cell.length_a   1.000
_cell.length_b   1.000
_cell.length_c   1.000
_cell.angle_alpha   90.00
_cell.angle_beta   90.00
_cell.angle_gamma   90.00
#
_symmetry.space_group_name_H-M   'P 1'
#
loop_
_entity.id
_entity.type
_entity.pdbx_description
1 polymer ?
#
loop_
_entity_poly.entity_id
_entity_poly.type
_entity_poly.pdbx_seq_one_letter_code
_entity_poly.pdbx_strand_id
1 'polypeptide(L)'
;KVLELTPEFILDYCSDLYQVDKRLVLSKNRSEQVSNARHLFIYLMRKHTEYSLNQIGLYVGDRSHSTVLSSIKKVEDSPGLKKEINIFNNKVSSKENLLTRV
;
A
#
# COMPACT_ATOMS: atom_id res chain seq x y z
N LYS A 1 -8.23 19.50 11.25
CA LYS A 1 -8.56 18.88 9.99
C LYS A 1 -7.67 17.66 9.77
N VAL A 2 -8.27 16.54 9.41
CA VAL A 2 -7.57 15.28 9.27
C VAL A 2 -7.15 15.06 7.81
N LEU A 3 -5.91 14.64 7.63
CA LEU A 3 -5.41 14.25 6.32
C LEU A 3 -5.93 12.86 6.00
N GLU A 4 -6.71 12.74 4.94
CA GLU A 4 -7.17 11.44 4.48
C GLU A 4 -6.21 10.88 3.45
N LEU A 5 -5.75 9.66 3.70
CA LEU A 5 -4.94 8.95 2.74
C LEU A 5 -5.86 8.22 1.76
N THR A 6 -5.72 8.55 0.50
CA THR A 6 -6.51 7.90 -0.54
C THR A 6 -5.78 6.70 -1.09
N PRO A 7 -6.51 5.72 -1.68
CA PRO A 7 -5.86 4.60 -2.34
C PRO A 7 -4.89 5.06 -3.43
N GLU A 8 -5.23 6.14 -4.14
CA GLU A 8 -4.36 6.64 -5.20
C GLU A 8 -3.02 7.13 -4.68
N PHE A 9 -3.01 7.82 -3.53
CA PHE A 9 -1.77 8.28 -2.94
C PHE A 9 -0.86 7.10 -2.59
N ILE A 10 -1.44 6.08 -1.97
CA ILE A 10 -0.69 4.88 -1.58
C ILE A 10 -0.20 4.13 -2.83
N LEU A 11 -1.07 4.04 -3.84
CA LEU A 11 -0.73 3.37 -5.09
C LEU A 11 0.42 4.08 -5.81
N ASP A 12 0.38 5.41 -5.87
CA ASP A 12 1.44 6.20 -6.46
C ASP A 12 2.77 5.94 -5.75
N TYR A 13 2.74 5.92 -4.42
CA TYR A 13 3.95 5.67 -3.65
C TYR A 13 4.56 4.30 -3.97
N CYS A 14 3.74 3.27 -3.96
CA CYS A 14 4.20 1.90 -4.21
C CYS A 14 4.69 1.73 -5.65
N SER A 15 4.00 2.32 -6.60
CA SER A 15 4.37 2.23 -8.01
C SER A 15 5.69 2.93 -8.27
N ASP A 16 5.88 4.11 -7.68
CA ASP A 16 7.14 4.84 -7.82
C ASP A 16 8.29 4.10 -7.17
N LEU A 17 8.06 3.52 -6.00
CA LEU A 17 9.10 2.81 -5.27
C LEU A 17 9.66 1.63 -6.08
N TYR A 18 8.78 0.88 -6.71
CA TYR A 18 9.19 -0.30 -7.50
C TYR A 18 9.30 0.00 -8.99
N GLN A 19 9.00 1.23 -9.40
CA GLN A 19 9.07 1.68 -10.79
C GLN A 19 8.25 0.78 -11.72
N VAL A 20 7.01 0.57 -11.36
CA VAL A 20 6.05 -0.22 -12.15
C VAL A 20 4.81 0.61 -12.42
N ASP A 21 4.07 0.21 -13.44
CA ASP A 21 2.82 0.89 -13.82
C ASP A 21 1.74 0.59 -12.77
N LYS A 22 1.03 1.63 -12.34
CA LYS A 22 -0.06 1.50 -11.36
C LYS A 22 -1.10 0.48 -11.79
N ARG A 23 -1.40 0.44 -13.08
CA ARG A 23 -2.42 -0.48 -13.60
C ARG A 23 -1.99 -1.93 -13.41
N LEU A 24 -0.69 -2.21 -13.49
CA LEU A 24 -0.17 -3.55 -13.27
C LEU A 24 -0.32 -3.96 -11.82
N VAL A 25 -0.09 -3.02 -10.90
CA VAL A 25 -0.25 -3.28 -9.46
C VAL A 25 -1.68 -3.72 -9.15
N LEU A 26 -2.65 -3.11 -9.80
CA LEU A 26 -4.07 -3.41 -9.60
C LEU A 26 -4.55 -4.59 -10.45
N SER A 27 -3.68 -5.22 -11.20
CA SER A 27 -4.02 -6.35 -12.07
C SER A 27 -3.55 -7.66 -11.46
N LYS A 28 -3.68 -8.74 -12.23
CA LYS A 28 -3.20 -10.06 -11.83
C LYS A 28 -1.79 -10.36 -12.34
N ASN A 29 -1.06 -9.36 -12.78
CA ASN A 29 0.32 -9.53 -13.24
C ASN A 29 1.15 -10.13 -12.12
N ARG A 30 2.01 -11.09 -12.46
CA ARG A 30 2.80 -11.86 -11.50
C ARG A 30 4.30 -11.60 -11.54
N SER A 31 4.74 -10.58 -12.26
CA SER A 31 6.16 -10.27 -12.23
C SER A 31 6.57 -9.91 -10.81
N GLU A 32 7.82 -10.17 -10.47
CA GLU A 32 8.29 -9.99 -9.09
C GLU A 32 8.13 -8.57 -8.60
N GLN A 33 8.55 -7.59 -9.40
CA GLN A 33 8.45 -6.19 -9.00
C GLN A 33 7.00 -5.74 -8.80
N VAL A 34 6.12 -6.16 -9.71
CA VAL A 34 4.71 -5.82 -9.61
C VAL A 34 4.08 -6.49 -8.39
N SER A 35 4.41 -7.74 -8.15
CA SER A 35 3.91 -8.46 -6.98
C SER A 35 4.37 -7.82 -5.68
N ASN A 36 5.62 -7.40 -5.62
CA ASN A 36 6.15 -6.73 -4.42
C ASN A 36 5.45 -5.39 -4.18
N ALA A 37 5.25 -4.63 -5.24
CA ALA A 37 4.52 -3.36 -5.15
C ALA A 37 3.09 -3.60 -4.65
N ARG A 38 2.44 -4.64 -5.15
CA ARG A 38 1.07 -5.00 -4.76
C ARG A 38 1.00 -5.39 -3.29
N HIS A 39 1.94 -6.21 -2.83
CA HIS A 39 1.96 -6.62 -1.42
C HIS A 39 2.11 -5.40 -0.51
N LEU A 40 3.00 -4.48 -0.84
CA LEU A 40 3.18 -3.27 -0.05
C LEU A 40 1.93 -2.39 -0.10
N PHE A 41 1.32 -2.25 -1.28
CA PHE A 41 0.09 -1.48 -1.43
C PHE A 41 -1.02 -2.05 -0.53
N ILE A 42 -1.20 -3.37 -0.56
CA ILE A 42 -2.21 -4.04 0.26
C ILE A 42 -1.95 -3.78 1.75
N TYR A 43 -0.70 -3.91 2.17
CA TYR A 43 -0.34 -3.69 3.57
C TYR A 43 -0.64 -2.25 4.00
N LEU A 44 -0.23 -1.27 3.21
CA LEU A 44 -0.43 0.12 3.54
C LEU A 44 -1.91 0.51 3.51
N MET A 45 -2.67 -0.05 2.58
CA MET A 45 -4.12 0.14 2.56
C MET A 45 -4.76 -0.34 3.86
N ARG A 46 -4.35 -1.50 4.32
CA ARG A 46 -4.90 -2.05 5.56
C ARG A 46 -4.52 -1.21 6.78
N LYS A 47 -3.32 -0.68 6.80
CA LYS A 47 -2.82 0.09 7.95
C LYS A 47 -3.29 1.54 7.97
N HIS A 48 -3.48 2.15 6.82
CA HIS A 48 -3.71 3.59 6.73
C HIS A 48 -5.10 3.98 6.23
N THR A 49 -5.93 3.01 5.89
CA THR A 49 -7.31 3.30 5.49
C THR A 49 -8.27 2.41 6.26
N GLU A 50 -9.56 2.68 6.13
CA GLU A 50 -10.59 1.86 6.77
C GLU A 50 -11.20 0.84 5.80
N TYR A 51 -10.57 0.60 4.68
CA TYR A 51 -11.03 -0.39 3.73
C TYR A 51 -10.96 -1.78 4.35
N SER A 52 -12.01 -2.56 4.13
CA SER A 52 -12.03 -3.95 4.60
C SER A 52 -11.12 -4.82 3.73
N LEU A 53 -10.80 -6.01 4.23
CA LEU A 53 -9.99 -6.95 3.45
C LEU A 53 -10.63 -7.28 2.12
N ASN A 54 -11.96 -7.44 2.09
CA ASN A 54 -12.67 -7.72 0.86
C ASN A 54 -12.59 -6.53 -0.12
N GLN A 55 -12.73 -5.32 0.39
CA GLN A 55 -12.63 -4.13 -0.43
C GLN A 55 -11.23 -3.98 -1.03
N ILE A 56 -10.21 -4.24 -0.24
CA ILE A 56 -8.84 -4.21 -0.72
C ILE A 56 -8.62 -5.26 -1.81
N GLY A 57 -9.17 -6.46 -1.60
CA GLY A 57 -9.07 -7.53 -2.58
C GLY A 57 -9.70 -7.17 -3.90
N LEU A 58 -10.86 -6.54 -3.87
CA LEU A 58 -11.52 -6.07 -5.10
C LEU A 58 -10.67 -5.03 -5.82
N TYR A 59 -9.98 -4.20 -5.06
CA TYR A 59 -9.15 -3.14 -5.62
C TYR A 59 -7.95 -3.69 -6.41
N VAL A 60 -7.40 -4.81 -5.96
CA VAL A 60 -6.18 -5.38 -6.56
C VAL A 60 -6.46 -6.59 -7.45
N GLY A 61 -7.46 -6.47 -8.32
CA GLY A 61 -7.75 -7.52 -9.30
C GLY A 61 -8.68 -8.60 -8.79
N ASP A 62 -9.60 -8.23 -7.92
CA ASP A 62 -10.63 -9.14 -7.40
C ASP A 62 -10.02 -10.38 -6.75
N ARG A 63 -9.20 -10.14 -5.72
CA ARG A 63 -8.57 -11.20 -4.96
C ARG A 63 -9.35 -11.49 -3.69
N SER A 64 -9.30 -12.75 -3.24
CA SER A 64 -9.99 -13.15 -2.02
C SER A 64 -9.33 -12.51 -0.79
N HIS A 65 -10.08 -12.44 0.31
CA HIS A 65 -9.52 -11.87 1.52
C HIS A 65 -8.39 -12.73 2.09
N SER A 66 -8.38 -14.04 1.81
CA SER A 66 -7.27 -14.92 2.19
C SER A 66 -5.98 -14.51 1.49
N THR A 67 -6.06 -14.15 0.21
CA THR A 67 -4.92 -13.68 -0.56
C THR A 67 -4.42 -12.35 0.00
N VAL A 68 -5.35 -11.46 0.39
CA VAL A 68 -5.00 -10.18 0.99
C VAL A 68 -4.25 -10.39 2.31
N LEU A 69 -4.74 -11.29 3.16
CA LEU A 69 -4.07 -11.61 4.42
C LEU A 69 -2.67 -12.18 4.19
N SER A 70 -2.52 -13.05 3.20
CA SER A 70 -1.21 -13.62 2.85
C SER A 70 -0.24 -12.52 2.44
N SER A 71 -0.70 -11.54 1.67
CA SER A 71 0.13 -10.41 1.25
C SER A 71 0.57 -9.58 2.44
N ILE A 72 -0.35 -9.31 3.36
CA ILE A 72 -0.03 -8.55 4.58
C ILE A 72 1.05 -9.27 5.38
N LYS A 73 0.89 -10.58 5.54
CA LYS A 73 1.85 -11.37 6.30
C LYS A 73 3.23 -11.37 5.63
N LYS A 74 3.29 -11.46 4.31
CA LYS A 74 4.57 -11.39 3.59
C LYS A 74 5.31 -10.10 3.88
N VAL A 75 4.59 -8.99 3.94
CA VAL A 75 5.20 -7.69 4.23
C VAL A 75 5.68 -7.65 5.68
N GLU A 76 4.87 -8.15 6.61
CA GLU A 76 5.24 -8.18 8.03
C GLU A 76 6.48 -9.03 8.29
N ASP A 77 6.65 -10.10 7.52
CA ASP A 77 7.79 -11.01 7.67
C ASP A 77 9.03 -10.57 6.89
N SER A 78 8.96 -9.44 6.20
CA SER A 78 10.05 -8.96 5.35
C SER A 78 10.82 -7.83 6.02
N PRO A 79 12.04 -8.07 6.51
CA PRO A 79 12.82 -7.02 7.19
C PRO A 79 13.14 -5.83 6.29
N GLY A 80 13.35 -6.08 5.01
CA GLY A 80 13.66 -5.01 4.06
C GLY A 80 12.51 -4.04 3.86
N LEU A 81 11.28 -4.54 3.92
CA LEU A 81 10.11 -3.69 3.74
C LEU A 81 9.77 -2.86 4.96
N LYS A 82 10.24 -3.27 6.14
CA LYS A 82 10.02 -2.47 7.35
C LYS A 82 10.62 -1.08 7.23
N LYS A 83 11.76 -0.99 6.58
CA LYS A 83 12.42 0.28 6.34
C LYS A 83 11.57 1.17 5.44
N GLU A 84 11.03 0.60 4.38
CA GLU A 84 10.16 1.34 3.47
C GLU A 84 8.87 1.78 4.14
N ILE A 85 8.32 0.94 5.00
CA ILE A 85 7.12 1.28 5.76
C ILE A 85 7.40 2.45 6.68
N ASN A 86 8.55 2.47 7.35
CA ASN A 86 8.93 3.58 8.22
C ASN A 86 9.09 4.87 7.43
N ILE A 87 9.68 4.81 6.24
CA ILE A 87 9.80 5.97 5.37
C ILE A 87 8.43 6.50 5.00
N PHE A 88 7.51 5.62 4.63
CA PHE A 88 6.15 6.01 4.29
C PHE A 88 5.45 6.67 5.49
N ASN A 89 5.57 6.06 6.67
CA ASN A 89 4.95 6.59 7.88
C ASN A 89 5.47 7.98 8.21
N ASN A 90 6.76 8.21 8.05
CA ASN A 90 7.36 9.51 8.28
C ASN A 90 6.85 10.54 7.28
N LYS A 91 6.68 10.13 6.03
CA LYS A 91 6.17 10.99 4.98
C LYS A 91 4.74 11.44 5.28
N VAL A 92 3.92 10.51 5.74
CA VAL A 92 2.54 10.81 6.13
C VAL A 92 2.50 11.75 7.32
N SER A 93 3.31 11.50 8.34
CA SER A 93 3.38 12.35 9.52
C SER A 93 3.83 13.76 9.16
N SER A 94 4.80 13.90 8.27
CA SER A 94 5.24 15.20 7.81
C SER A 94 4.13 15.98 7.11
N LYS A 95 3.35 15.28 6.31
CA LYS A 95 2.21 15.89 5.62
C LYS A 95 1.16 16.36 6.60
N GLU A 96 0.85 15.53 7.60
CA GLU A 96 -0.10 15.91 8.64
C GLU A 96 0.39 17.13 9.42
N ASN A 97 1.67 17.16 9.76
CA ASN A 97 2.24 18.28 10.47
C ASN A 97 2.15 19.57 9.69
N LEU A 98 2.37 19.51 8.38
CA LEU A 98 2.24 20.68 7.52
C LEU A 98 0.81 21.20 7.50
N LEU A 99 -0.17 20.29 7.47
CA LEU A 99 -1.57 20.68 7.47
C LEU A 99 -2.02 21.25 8.82
N THR A 100 -1.49 20.73 9.91
CA THR A 100 -1.89 21.17 11.23
C THR A 100 -1.22 22.47 11.66
N ARG A 101 -0.16 22.87 10.98
CA ARG A 101 0.50 24.14 11.25
C ARG A 101 -0.25 25.36 10.72
N VAL A 102 -1.15 25.13 9.84
CA VAL A 102 -1.98 26.20 9.27
C VAL A 102 -3.18 26.48 10.18
#